data_fd720d6e68e869109f5d2a0240c049f7
#
_entry.id   fd720d6e68e869109f5d2a0240c049f7
#
_cell.length_a   1.000
_cell.length_b   1.000
_cell.length_c   1.000
_cell.angle_alpha   90.00
_cell.angle_beta   90.00
_cell.angle_gamma   90.00
#
_symmetry.space_group_name_H-M   'P 1'
#
loop_
_entity.id
_entity.type
_entity.pdbx_description
1 polymer ?
#
loop_
_entity_poly.entity_id
_entity_poly.type
_entity_poly.pdbx_seq_one_letter_code
_entity_poly.pdbx_strand_id
1 'polypeptide(L)'
;MTGGVGKEELRRFYSEDFVPRMPPDTKLTPVSRTIGTDQLVDEMIFSFTHTEEMPWMLPGIKPTNRAVKIPLVAIVHFRDGKLAHEHIYWDQASVLKQIGLLSDPALPVVGAEAAAKVSQTI
;
A
#
# COMPACT_ATOMS: atom_id res chain seq x y z
N MET A 1 -0.47 8.51 3.29
CA MET A 1 -0.27 7.66 4.49
C MET A 1 1.01 8.06 5.19
N THR A 2 0.95 8.31 6.47
CA THR A 2 2.15 8.61 7.26
C THR A 2 2.11 7.84 8.57
N GLY A 3 3.25 7.22 8.92
CA GLY A 3 3.45 6.56 10.21
C GLY A 3 4.01 7.46 11.30
N GLY A 4 4.17 8.76 10.99
CA GLY A 4 4.78 9.71 11.90
C GLY A 4 6.29 9.80 11.76
N VAL A 5 6.90 10.54 12.66
CA VAL A 5 8.34 10.79 12.69
C VAL A 5 8.91 10.34 14.02
N GLY A 6 10.04 9.62 13.96
CA GLY A 6 10.73 9.12 15.13
C GLY A 6 10.26 7.74 15.59
N LYS A 7 11.09 7.11 16.42
CA LYS A 7 10.94 5.70 16.80
C LYS A 7 9.63 5.42 17.53
N GLU A 8 9.20 6.30 18.43
CA GLU A 8 7.99 6.09 19.24
C GLU A 8 6.72 6.21 18.39
N GLU A 9 6.63 7.22 17.52
CA GLU A 9 5.48 7.36 16.63
C GLU A 9 5.38 6.20 15.65
N LEU A 10 6.51 5.77 15.07
CA LEU A 10 6.54 4.63 14.15
C LEU A 10 6.16 3.33 14.87
N ARG A 11 6.65 3.11 16.08
CA ARG A 11 6.30 1.91 16.85
C ARG A 11 4.80 1.85 17.11
N ARG A 12 4.21 2.96 17.55
CA ARG A 12 2.76 3.05 17.79
C ARG A 12 1.97 2.81 16.51
N PHE A 13 2.38 3.44 15.40
CA PHE A 13 1.75 3.24 14.09
C PHE A 13 1.74 1.77 13.68
N TYR A 14 2.91 1.10 13.71
CA TYR A 14 2.99 -0.31 13.31
C TYR A 14 2.21 -1.23 14.25
N SER A 15 2.22 -0.98 15.57
CA SER A 15 1.59 -1.85 16.54
C SER A 15 0.08 -1.64 16.70
N GLU A 16 -0.42 -0.45 16.45
CA GLU A 16 -1.83 -0.10 16.69
C GLU A 16 -2.63 0.10 15.39
N ASP A 17 -2.04 0.78 14.40
CA ASP A 17 -2.78 1.22 13.23
C ASP A 17 -2.52 0.36 11.98
N PHE A 18 -1.32 -0.20 11.85
CA PHE A 18 -0.90 -0.88 10.63
C PHE A 18 -1.05 -2.40 10.73
N VAL A 19 -0.29 -3.05 11.61
CA VAL A 19 -0.27 -4.52 11.68
C VAL A 19 -1.62 -5.11 12.09
N PRO A 20 -2.29 -4.60 13.16
CA PRO A 20 -3.58 -5.16 13.58
C PRO A 20 -4.74 -4.86 12.62
N ARG A 21 -4.57 -3.87 11.74
CA ARG A 21 -5.61 -3.43 10.79
C ARG A 21 -5.39 -3.95 9.38
N MET A 22 -4.54 -4.94 9.23
CA MET A 22 -4.27 -5.58 7.95
C MET A 22 -5.32 -6.67 7.70
N PRO A 23 -6.03 -6.66 6.56
CA PRO A 23 -6.93 -7.77 6.22
C PRO A 23 -6.18 -9.10 6.19
N PRO A 24 -6.82 -10.23 6.60
CA PRO A 24 -6.12 -11.51 6.73
C PRO A 24 -5.59 -12.09 5.41
N ASP A 25 -6.16 -11.74 4.28
CA ASP A 25 -5.74 -12.19 2.95
C ASP A 25 -4.75 -11.23 2.27
N THR A 26 -4.22 -10.26 3.00
CA THR A 26 -3.25 -9.30 2.46
C THR A 26 -2.02 -10.01 1.91
N LYS A 27 -1.66 -9.66 0.67
CA LYS A 27 -0.53 -10.24 -0.03
C LYS A 27 0.31 -9.17 -0.71
N LEU A 28 1.62 -9.30 -0.59
CA LEU A 28 2.61 -8.52 -1.32
C LEU A 28 3.29 -9.45 -2.32
N THR A 29 3.11 -9.19 -3.62
CA THR A 29 3.76 -9.97 -4.67
C THR A 29 4.89 -9.14 -5.27
N PRO A 30 6.17 -9.54 -5.09
CA PRO A 30 7.30 -8.79 -5.63
C PRO A 30 7.26 -8.76 -7.16
N VAL A 31 7.59 -7.60 -7.73
CA VAL A 31 7.76 -7.39 -9.17
C VAL A 31 9.23 -7.15 -9.50
N SER A 32 9.84 -6.16 -8.86
CA SER A 32 11.24 -5.83 -9.07
C SER A 32 11.86 -5.20 -7.81
N ARG A 33 13.18 -5.30 -7.71
CA ARG A 33 13.95 -4.64 -6.65
C ARG A 33 15.21 -4.03 -7.24
N THR A 34 15.42 -2.75 -6.94
CA THR A 34 16.66 -2.04 -7.30
C THR A 34 17.39 -1.67 -6.01
N ILE A 35 18.66 -2.04 -5.92
CA ILE A 35 19.48 -1.84 -4.72
C ILE A 35 20.57 -0.82 -5.03
N GLY A 36 20.62 0.27 -4.25
CA GLY A 36 21.69 1.24 -4.23
C GLY A 36 22.61 1.05 -3.02
N THR A 37 23.49 2.00 -2.77
CA THR A 37 24.46 1.92 -1.66
C THR A 37 23.80 1.91 -0.29
N ASP A 38 22.79 2.77 -0.10
CA ASP A 38 22.10 2.97 1.17
C ASP A 38 20.57 3.00 1.02
N GLN A 39 20.08 2.66 -0.16
CA GLN A 39 18.66 2.73 -0.48
C GLN A 39 18.27 1.61 -1.44
N LEU A 40 17.05 1.08 -1.26
CA LEU A 40 16.45 0.16 -2.19
C LEU A 40 15.06 0.63 -2.61
N VAL A 41 14.64 0.20 -3.79
CA VAL A 41 13.30 0.44 -4.31
C VAL A 41 12.66 -0.90 -4.62
N ASP A 42 11.53 -1.17 -3.99
CA ASP A 42 10.70 -2.35 -4.25
C ASP A 42 9.45 -1.95 -5.03
N GLU A 43 9.25 -2.60 -6.15
CA GLU A 43 7.99 -2.58 -6.88
C GLU A 43 7.24 -3.87 -6.61
N MET A 44 5.97 -3.78 -6.26
CA MET A 44 5.18 -4.94 -5.88
C MET A 44 3.71 -4.75 -6.22
N ILE A 45 2.98 -5.87 -6.21
CA ILE A 45 1.51 -5.84 -6.23
C ILE A 45 1.02 -6.06 -4.80
N PHE A 46 0.21 -5.13 -4.32
CA PHE A 46 -0.45 -5.21 -3.03
C PHE A 46 -1.92 -5.59 -3.26
N SER A 47 -2.36 -6.65 -2.61
CA SER A 47 -3.74 -7.13 -2.75
C SER A 47 -4.34 -7.52 -1.41
N PHE A 48 -5.63 -7.28 -1.26
CA PHE A 48 -6.39 -7.60 -0.07
C PHE A 48 -7.89 -7.58 -0.37
N THR A 49 -8.69 -8.18 0.51
CA THR A 49 -10.14 -7.95 0.56
C THR A 49 -10.42 -6.99 1.72
N HIS A 50 -11.16 -5.93 1.45
CA HIS A 50 -11.44 -4.86 2.42
C HIS A 50 -12.45 -5.34 3.48
N THR A 51 -11.98 -6.19 4.39
CA THR A 51 -12.75 -6.78 5.49
C THR A 51 -12.52 -6.11 6.84
N GLU A 52 -11.52 -5.23 6.92
CA GLU A 52 -11.14 -4.50 8.13
C GLU A 52 -11.14 -3.01 7.86
N GLU A 53 -11.36 -2.20 8.91
CA GLU A 53 -11.07 -0.77 8.83
C GLU A 53 -9.56 -0.58 8.72
N MET A 54 -9.13 0.22 7.73
CA MET A 54 -7.72 0.46 7.42
C MET A 54 -7.42 1.96 7.51
N PRO A 55 -7.32 2.52 8.72
CA PRO A 55 -7.19 3.97 8.88
C PRO A 55 -5.91 4.55 8.25
N TRP A 56 -4.89 3.72 8.09
CA TRP A 56 -3.64 4.12 7.44
C TRP A 56 -3.77 4.26 5.91
N MET A 57 -4.74 3.61 5.29
CA MET A 57 -5.00 3.65 3.84
C MET A 57 -6.34 4.33 3.52
N LEU A 58 -7.38 4.03 4.29
CA LEU A 58 -8.78 4.41 4.03
C LEU A 58 -9.41 4.98 5.30
N PRO A 59 -8.93 6.14 5.81
CA PRO A 59 -9.46 6.70 7.05
C PRO A 59 -10.96 6.99 6.95
N GLY A 60 -11.73 6.54 7.95
CA GLY A 60 -13.16 6.76 8.03
C GLY A 60 -14.02 5.89 7.12
N ILE A 61 -13.42 4.96 6.37
CA ILE A 61 -14.15 4.07 5.46
C ILE A 61 -14.40 2.73 6.16
N LYS A 62 -15.67 2.35 6.25
CA LYS A 62 -16.07 1.04 6.78
C LYS A 62 -15.78 -0.07 5.77
N PRO A 63 -15.56 -1.32 6.23
CA PRO A 63 -15.31 -2.45 5.35
C PRO A 63 -16.37 -2.60 4.25
N THR A 64 -15.92 -2.76 3.01
CA THR A 64 -16.79 -2.93 1.85
C THR A 64 -16.86 -4.38 1.38
N ASN A 65 -16.00 -5.25 1.90
CA ASN A 65 -15.85 -6.66 1.50
C ASN A 65 -15.49 -6.85 0.02
N ARG A 66 -14.90 -5.84 -0.60
CA ARG A 66 -14.47 -5.88 -2.00
C ARG A 66 -12.98 -6.14 -2.11
N ALA A 67 -12.60 -6.87 -3.15
CA ALA A 67 -11.20 -7.17 -3.44
C ALA A 67 -10.51 -5.96 -4.08
N VAL A 68 -9.28 -5.73 -3.66
CA VAL A 68 -8.41 -4.65 -4.17
C VAL A 68 -7.08 -5.24 -4.62
N LYS A 69 -6.57 -4.75 -5.74
CA LYS A 69 -5.26 -5.09 -6.24
C LYS A 69 -4.63 -3.87 -6.90
N ILE A 70 -3.49 -3.41 -6.39
CA ILE A 70 -2.80 -2.21 -6.86
C ILE A 70 -1.30 -2.43 -6.98
N PRO A 71 -0.63 -1.76 -7.94
CA PRO A 71 0.81 -1.60 -7.88
C PRO A 71 1.19 -0.70 -6.71
N LEU A 72 2.32 -0.98 -6.09
CA LEU A 72 2.83 -0.23 -4.95
C LEU A 72 4.35 -0.16 -5.05
N VAL A 73 4.90 1.00 -4.72
CA VAL A 73 6.34 1.22 -4.68
C VAL A 73 6.75 1.63 -3.28
N ALA A 74 7.73 0.93 -2.72
CA ALA A 74 8.35 1.27 -1.45
C ALA A 74 9.81 1.66 -1.68
N ILE A 75 10.18 2.82 -1.16
CA ILE A 75 11.56 3.31 -1.17
C ILE A 75 12.05 3.27 0.26
N VAL A 76 13.07 2.44 0.53
CA VAL A 76 13.60 2.19 1.86
C VAL A 76 15.03 2.70 1.94
N HIS A 77 15.29 3.60 2.87
CA HIS A 77 16.61 4.17 3.12
C HIS A 77 17.21 3.59 4.39
N PHE A 78 18.49 3.23 4.32
CA PHE A 78 19.25 2.68 5.44
C PHE A 78 20.31 3.67 5.91
N ARG A 79 20.58 3.68 7.21
CA ARG A 79 21.66 4.43 7.84
C ARG A 79 22.30 3.54 8.89
N ASP A 80 23.63 3.39 8.81
CA ASP A 80 24.39 2.56 9.73
C ASP A 80 23.86 1.11 9.82
N GLY A 81 23.45 0.56 8.67
CA GLY A 81 22.90 -0.80 8.58
C GLY A 81 21.49 -0.97 9.12
N LYS A 82 20.80 0.12 9.47
CA LYS A 82 19.46 0.11 9.99
C LYS A 82 18.50 0.88 9.09
N LEU A 83 17.22 0.48 9.11
CA LEU A 83 16.18 1.21 8.39
C LEU A 83 16.04 2.61 8.99
N ALA A 84 16.26 3.63 8.16
CA ALA A 84 16.17 5.03 8.56
C ALA A 84 14.79 5.62 8.25
N HIS A 85 14.30 5.40 7.03
CA HIS A 85 12.95 5.81 6.65
C HIS A 85 12.44 4.96 5.49
N GLU A 86 11.11 4.97 5.32
CA GLU A 86 10.41 4.26 4.26
C GLU A 86 9.36 5.20 3.66
N HIS A 87 9.36 5.31 2.34
CA HIS A 87 8.33 6.04 1.60
C HIS A 87 7.57 5.07 0.72
N ILE A 88 6.25 5.03 0.87
CA ILE A 88 5.38 4.11 0.12
C ILE A 88 4.45 4.93 -0.75
N TYR A 89 4.43 4.60 -2.04
CA TYR A 89 3.60 5.27 -3.05
C TYR A 89 2.58 4.32 -3.63
N TRP A 90 1.34 4.77 -3.70
CA TRP A 90 0.22 4.00 -4.24
C TRP A 90 -0.90 4.96 -4.65
N ASP A 91 -1.84 4.46 -5.45
CA ASP A 91 -2.94 5.26 -5.98
C ASP A 91 -4.21 5.05 -5.16
N GLN A 92 -4.55 6.03 -4.31
CA GLN A 92 -5.76 5.96 -3.48
C GLN A 92 -7.04 5.97 -4.32
N ALA A 93 -7.07 6.73 -5.42
CA ALA A 93 -8.24 6.78 -6.29
C ALA A 93 -8.56 5.39 -6.87
N SER A 94 -7.53 4.65 -7.26
CA SER A 94 -7.67 3.28 -7.73
C SER A 94 -8.26 2.34 -6.66
N VAL A 95 -7.83 2.49 -5.41
CA VAL A 95 -8.39 1.73 -4.29
C VAL A 95 -9.88 2.09 -4.10
N LEU A 96 -10.20 3.37 -4.03
CA LEU A 96 -11.57 3.85 -3.86
C LEU A 96 -12.49 3.38 -4.98
N LYS A 97 -12.01 3.34 -6.22
CA LYS A 97 -12.77 2.80 -7.34
C LYS A 97 -13.06 1.31 -7.15
N GLN A 98 -12.06 0.53 -6.77
CA GLN A 98 -12.22 -0.92 -6.61
C GLN A 98 -13.14 -1.31 -5.46
N ILE A 99 -13.21 -0.50 -4.41
CA ILE A 99 -14.16 -0.72 -3.31
C ILE A 99 -15.54 -0.10 -3.53
N GLY A 100 -15.77 0.49 -4.71
CA GLY A 100 -17.08 0.97 -5.13
C GLY A 100 -17.45 2.38 -4.70
N LEU A 101 -16.50 3.19 -4.23
CA LEU A 101 -16.73 4.56 -3.76
C LEU A 101 -16.46 5.62 -4.82
N LEU A 102 -15.81 5.29 -5.94
CA LEU A 102 -15.65 6.13 -7.11
C LEU A 102 -16.25 5.42 -8.31
N SER A 103 -17.56 5.56 -8.50
CA SER A 103 -18.31 4.84 -9.53
C SER A 103 -18.70 5.71 -10.73
N ASP A 104 -18.42 7.02 -10.70
CA ASP A 104 -18.74 7.91 -11.83
C ASP A 104 -17.87 7.53 -13.05
N PRO A 105 -18.48 7.08 -14.16
CA PRO A 105 -17.72 6.67 -15.35
C PRO A 105 -17.02 7.82 -16.06
N ALA A 106 -17.37 9.07 -15.75
CA ALA A 106 -16.70 10.26 -16.28
C ALA A 106 -15.33 10.51 -15.62
N LEU A 107 -15.05 9.90 -14.47
CA LEU A 107 -13.76 10.04 -13.81
C LEU A 107 -12.73 9.10 -14.45
N PRO A 108 -11.60 9.63 -14.94
CA PRO A 108 -10.55 8.82 -15.58
C PRO A 108 -9.69 8.10 -14.53
N VAL A 109 -10.29 7.28 -13.69
CA VAL A 109 -9.62 6.57 -12.59
C VAL A 109 -9.33 5.14 -13.00
N VAL A 110 -8.09 4.71 -12.78
CA VAL A 110 -7.63 3.36 -13.07
C VAL A 110 -8.08 2.42 -11.94
N GLY A 111 -8.52 1.21 -12.29
CA GLY A 111 -8.88 0.16 -11.33
C GLY A 111 -7.83 -0.94 -11.24
N ALA A 112 -8.28 -2.18 -11.13
CA ALA A 112 -7.40 -3.34 -11.01
C ALA A 112 -6.55 -3.62 -12.26
N GLU A 113 -6.89 -3.02 -13.40
CA GLU A 113 -6.15 -3.17 -14.66
C GLU A 113 -4.68 -2.70 -14.55
N ALA A 114 -4.40 -1.71 -13.68
CA ALA A 114 -3.02 -1.27 -13.45
C ALA A 114 -2.17 -2.41 -12.85
N ALA A 115 -2.68 -3.09 -11.84
CA ALA A 115 -2.00 -4.23 -11.23
C ALA A 115 -1.87 -5.40 -12.22
N ALA A 116 -2.91 -5.65 -13.01
CA ALA A 116 -2.87 -6.69 -14.04
C ALA A 116 -1.78 -6.40 -15.08
N LYS A 117 -1.64 -5.13 -15.50
CA LYS A 117 -0.61 -4.72 -16.45
C LYS A 117 0.80 -4.92 -15.91
N VAL A 118 1.04 -4.49 -14.68
CA VAL A 118 2.36 -4.66 -14.03
C VAL A 118 2.67 -6.14 -13.82
N SER A 119 1.67 -6.95 -13.46
CA SER A 119 1.87 -8.40 -13.28
C SER A 119 2.34 -9.12 -14.54
N GLN A 120 2.07 -8.59 -15.73
CA GLN A 120 2.53 -9.17 -17.00
C GLN A 120 4.04 -9.04 -17.21
N THR A 121 4.71 -8.22 -16.42
CA THR A 121 6.17 -7.99 -16.53
C THR A 121 6.99 -8.89 -15.61
N ILE A 122 6.34 -9.68 -14.78
CA ILE A 122 7.01 -10.57 -13.81
C ILE A 122 7.52 -11.84 -14.51
#